data_9ce21d3841b5061d53d7a9a5992b0eb3
#
_entry.id   9ce21d3841b5061d53d7a9a5992b0eb3
#
_cell.length_a   1.000
_cell.length_b   1.000
_cell.length_c   1.000
_cell.angle_alpha   90.00
_cell.angle_beta   90.00
_cell.angle_gamma   90.00
#
_symmetry.space_group_name_H-M   'P 1'
#
loop_
_entity.id
_entity.type
_entity.pdbx_description
1 polymer ?
#
loop_
_entity_poly.entity_id
_entity_poly.type
_entity_poly.pdbx_seq_one_letter_code
_entity_poly.pdbx_strand_id
1 'polypeptide(L)'
;MIKIMFVCLGNICRSPMAEYLFKDMVKKAGREREFEIASSATSDENVWNGNGAPVYPQTKRLLDGMGIDCSKKRAQVLTEKDGEYYDLLLCMDDSNVRNARRIVGEKNAHKCKKLLFYVGESGNVADPWYTRDFNASYEDIMKGLRGLFKEFE
;
A
#
# COMPACT_ATOMS: atom_id res chain seq x y z
N MET A 1 -6.41 12.36 -13.18
CA MET A 1 -6.46 11.13 -12.38
C MET A 1 -5.27 11.09 -11.42
N ILE A 2 -5.54 10.81 -10.18
CA ILE A 2 -4.50 10.71 -9.14
C ILE A 2 -4.02 9.26 -9.07
N LYS A 3 -2.73 9.04 -9.24
CA LYS A 3 -2.14 7.70 -9.30
C LYS A 3 -1.34 7.41 -8.03
N ILE A 4 -1.81 6.44 -7.27
CA ILE A 4 -1.23 6.11 -5.95
C ILE A 4 -0.83 4.65 -5.91
N MET A 5 0.40 4.38 -5.46
CA MET A 5 0.88 3.03 -5.22
C MET A 5 1.28 2.88 -3.76
N PHE A 6 0.72 1.89 -3.09
CA PHE A 6 1.10 1.56 -1.72
C PHE A 6 2.25 0.56 -1.74
N VAL A 7 3.22 0.72 -0.84
CA VAL A 7 4.45 -0.06 -0.86
C VAL A 7 4.76 -0.63 0.52
N CYS A 8 5.08 -1.92 0.56
CA CYS A 8 5.62 -2.56 1.77
C CYS A 8 6.74 -3.53 1.36
N LEU A 9 7.24 -4.33 2.29
CA LEU A 9 8.36 -5.23 1.98
C LEU A 9 7.97 -6.32 0.98
N GLY A 10 6.90 -7.06 1.26
CA GLY A 10 6.56 -8.29 0.52
C GLY A 10 5.34 -8.22 -0.39
N ASN A 11 4.53 -7.17 -0.28
CA ASN A 11 3.30 -6.96 -1.06
C ASN A 11 2.28 -8.11 -0.94
N ILE A 12 2.17 -8.69 0.24
CA ILE A 12 1.14 -9.72 0.51
C ILE A 12 0.24 -9.36 1.69
N CYS A 13 0.62 -8.40 2.52
CA CYS A 13 -0.12 -8.05 3.73
C CYS A 13 -0.48 -6.56 3.80
N ARG A 14 0.42 -5.69 4.27
CA ARG A 14 0.11 -4.27 4.55
C ARG A 14 -0.23 -3.47 3.29
N SER A 15 0.56 -3.55 2.24
CA SER A 15 0.29 -2.75 1.04
C SER A 15 -0.93 -3.22 0.26
N PRO A 16 -1.22 -4.54 0.11
CA PRO A 16 -2.50 -4.96 -0.46
C PRO A 16 -3.69 -4.53 0.39
N MET A 17 -3.57 -4.59 1.71
CA MET A 17 -4.63 -4.13 2.61
C MET A 17 -4.94 -2.66 2.34
N ALA A 18 -3.92 -1.81 2.29
CA ALA A 18 -4.09 -0.39 2.00
C ALA A 18 -4.70 -0.16 0.62
N GLU A 19 -4.24 -0.88 -0.39
CA GLU A 19 -4.76 -0.78 -1.75
C GLU A 19 -6.26 -1.03 -1.79
N TYR A 20 -6.69 -2.17 -1.25
CA TYR A 20 -8.10 -2.58 -1.35
C TYR A 20 -9.01 -1.77 -0.44
N LEU A 21 -8.53 -1.38 0.74
CA LEU A 21 -9.31 -0.48 1.61
C LEU A 21 -9.50 0.89 0.98
N PHE A 22 -8.47 1.43 0.34
CA PHE A 22 -8.60 2.75 -0.30
C PHE A 22 -9.47 2.69 -1.55
N LYS A 23 -9.37 1.63 -2.34
CA LYS A 23 -10.28 1.39 -3.47
C LYS A 23 -11.74 1.38 -3.01
N ASP A 24 -12.02 0.68 -1.91
CA ASP A 24 -13.37 0.63 -1.33
C ASP A 24 -13.83 2.01 -0.86
N MET A 25 -12.95 2.74 -0.19
CA MET A 25 -13.24 4.07 0.33
C MET A 25 -13.61 5.06 -0.78
N VAL A 26 -12.82 5.12 -1.87
CA VAL A 26 -13.08 6.03 -2.97
C VAL A 26 -14.33 5.63 -3.76
N LYS A 27 -14.59 4.31 -3.88
CA LYS A 27 -15.77 3.80 -4.54
C LYS A 27 -17.04 4.21 -3.78
N LYS A 28 -17.05 4.05 -2.46
CA LYS A 28 -18.18 4.43 -1.61
C LYS A 28 -18.45 5.93 -1.65
N ALA A 29 -17.41 6.72 -1.91
CA ALA A 29 -17.54 8.17 -2.08
C ALA A 29 -17.93 8.58 -3.50
N GLY A 30 -18.11 7.61 -4.43
CA GLY A 30 -18.43 7.90 -5.83
C GLY A 30 -17.27 8.50 -6.61
N ARG A 31 -16.02 8.32 -6.15
CA ARG A 31 -14.85 8.95 -6.72
C ARG A 31 -13.86 7.96 -7.35
N GLU A 32 -14.29 6.75 -7.65
CA GLU A 32 -13.40 5.70 -8.17
C GLU A 32 -12.72 6.06 -9.48
N ARG A 33 -13.35 6.91 -10.29
CA ARG A 33 -12.78 7.36 -11.57
C ARG A 33 -11.70 8.40 -11.43
N GLU A 34 -11.55 8.98 -10.24
CA GLU A 34 -10.53 10.01 -9.99
C GLU A 34 -9.18 9.42 -9.57
N PHE A 35 -9.14 8.13 -9.26
CA PHE A 35 -7.95 7.48 -8.71
C PHE A 35 -7.58 6.22 -9.46
N GLU A 36 -6.28 6.03 -9.64
CA GLU A 36 -5.70 4.75 -10.05
C GLU A 36 -4.86 4.27 -8.87
N ILE A 37 -5.19 3.09 -8.33
CA ILE A 37 -4.63 2.61 -7.07
C ILE A 37 -4.02 1.23 -7.27
N ALA A 38 -2.79 1.04 -6.79
CA ALA A 38 -2.07 -0.22 -6.90
C ALA A 38 -1.19 -0.43 -5.66
N SER A 39 -0.50 -1.54 -5.60
CA SER A 39 0.49 -1.80 -4.55
C SER A 39 1.63 -2.67 -5.06
N SER A 40 2.79 -2.55 -4.43
CA SER A 40 3.99 -3.30 -4.81
C SER A 40 4.90 -3.54 -3.61
N ALA A 41 5.94 -4.34 -3.84
CA ALA A 41 6.93 -4.73 -2.84
C ALA A 41 8.29 -4.10 -3.13
N THR A 42 9.05 -3.83 -2.07
CA THR A 42 10.46 -3.46 -2.23
C THR A 42 11.37 -4.69 -2.36
N SER A 43 10.87 -5.88 -2.06
CA SER A 43 11.58 -7.15 -2.14
C SER A 43 10.90 -8.09 -3.14
N ASP A 44 11.66 -9.00 -3.73
CA ASP A 44 11.14 -10.02 -4.64
C ASP A 44 10.83 -11.36 -3.94
N GLU A 45 10.84 -11.39 -2.61
CA GLU A 45 10.70 -12.62 -1.83
C GLU A 45 9.38 -13.38 -2.08
N ASN A 46 8.36 -12.70 -2.57
CA ASN A 46 7.04 -13.29 -2.85
C ASN A 46 6.72 -13.37 -4.34
N VAL A 47 7.73 -13.26 -5.19
CA VAL A 47 7.58 -13.39 -6.65
C VAL A 47 8.57 -14.44 -7.17
N TRP A 48 8.05 -15.50 -7.79
CA TRP A 48 8.87 -16.60 -8.33
C TRP A 48 8.56 -16.78 -9.81
N ASN A 49 9.60 -16.72 -10.65
CA ASN A 49 9.46 -16.91 -12.10
C ASN A 49 8.37 -16.02 -12.70
N GLY A 50 8.29 -14.77 -12.23
CA GLY A 50 7.28 -13.81 -12.70
C GLY A 50 5.89 -14.02 -12.10
N ASN A 51 5.71 -14.99 -11.21
CA ASN A 51 4.43 -15.27 -10.55
C ASN A 51 4.44 -14.78 -9.11
N GLY A 52 3.54 -13.84 -8.78
CA GLY A 52 3.41 -13.30 -7.44
C GLY A 52 2.51 -14.12 -6.55
N ALA A 53 2.83 -14.13 -5.25
CA ALA A 53 2.00 -14.78 -4.24
C ALA A 53 0.67 -14.05 -4.06
N PRO A 54 -0.40 -14.75 -3.67
CA PRO A 54 -1.68 -14.11 -3.35
C PRO A 54 -1.60 -13.35 -2.03
N VAL A 55 -2.64 -12.60 -1.72
CA VAL A 55 -2.76 -11.89 -0.45
C VAL A 55 -2.70 -12.89 0.71
N TYR A 56 -1.99 -12.52 1.76
CA TYR A 56 -1.83 -13.37 2.94
C TYR A 56 -3.20 -13.71 3.56
N PRO A 57 -3.40 -14.98 4.01
CA PRO A 57 -4.74 -15.43 4.43
C PRO A 57 -5.44 -14.57 5.47
N GLN A 58 -4.74 -14.07 6.49
CA GLN A 58 -5.34 -13.24 7.52
C GLN A 58 -5.84 -11.90 6.96
N THR A 59 -5.06 -11.28 6.08
CA THR A 59 -5.46 -10.03 5.40
C THR A 59 -6.67 -10.30 4.51
N LYS A 60 -6.64 -11.41 3.76
CA LYS A 60 -7.76 -11.79 2.91
C LYS A 60 -9.05 -12.00 3.72
N ARG A 61 -8.96 -12.70 4.85
CA ARG A 61 -10.13 -12.89 5.72
C ARG A 61 -10.70 -11.59 6.23
N LEU A 62 -9.84 -10.64 6.61
CA LEU A 62 -10.29 -9.33 7.08
C LEU A 62 -11.04 -8.58 5.97
N LEU A 63 -10.49 -8.56 4.76
CA LEU A 63 -11.12 -7.89 3.62
C LEU A 63 -12.41 -8.61 3.19
N ASP A 64 -12.41 -9.94 3.15
CA ASP A 64 -13.61 -10.74 2.84
C ASP A 64 -14.74 -10.41 3.81
N GLY A 65 -14.42 -10.26 5.10
CA GLY A 65 -15.39 -9.89 6.14
C GLY A 65 -16.02 -8.52 5.93
N MET A 66 -15.35 -7.66 5.17
CA MET A 66 -15.85 -6.33 4.81
C MET A 66 -16.52 -6.29 3.43
N GLY A 67 -16.62 -7.44 2.77
CA GLY A 67 -17.18 -7.53 1.42
C GLY A 67 -16.23 -7.05 0.32
N ILE A 68 -14.94 -7.02 0.61
CA ILE A 68 -13.91 -6.55 -0.33
C ILE A 68 -13.17 -7.76 -0.91
N ASP A 69 -13.28 -7.96 -2.22
CA ASP A 69 -12.65 -9.08 -2.92
C ASP A 69 -11.25 -8.72 -3.39
N CYS A 70 -10.23 -9.37 -2.80
CA CYS A 70 -8.83 -9.20 -3.19
C CYS A 70 -8.26 -10.46 -3.83
N SER A 71 -9.11 -11.39 -4.30
CA SER A 71 -8.68 -12.71 -4.79
C SER A 71 -7.78 -12.65 -6.02
N LYS A 72 -7.86 -11.58 -6.81
CA LYS A 72 -7.05 -11.42 -8.03
C LYS A 72 -5.70 -10.77 -7.79
N LYS A 73 -5.49 -10.22 -6.61
CA LYS A 73 -4.23 -9.53 -6.29
C LYS A 73 -3.07 -10.54 -6.20
N ARG A 74 -1.96 -10.19 -6.84
CA ARG A 74 -0.69 -10.94 -6.74
C ARG A 74 0.43 -9.97 -6.40
N ALA A 75 1.38 -10.43 -5.61
CA ALA A 75 2.55 -9.63 -5.27
C ALA A 75 3.32 -9.23 -6.54
N GLN A 76 3.79 -7.99 -6.57
CA GLN A 76 4.64 -7.50 -7.65
C GLN A 76 5.73 -6.60 -7.06
N VAL A 77 6.87 -6.55 -7.73
CA VAL A 77 8.00 -5.76 -7.26
C VAL A 77 7.92 -4.34 -7.82
N LEU A 78 8.19 -3.37 -6.96
CA LEU A 78 8.28 -1.95 -7.35
C LEU A 78 9.41 -1.78 -8.36
N THR A 79 9.16 -1.00 -9.42
CA THR A 79 10.13 -0.72 -10.49
C THR A 79 10.39 0.77 -10.60
N GLU A 80 11.47 1.12 -11.31
CA GLU A 80 11.77 2.52 -11.62
C GLU A 80 10.66 3.14 -12.46
N LYS A 81 10.05 2.37 -13.37
CA LYS A 81 8.92 2.83 -14.19
C LYS A 81 7.71 3.19 -13.32
N ASP A 82 7.47 2.44 -12.25
CA ASP A 82 6.40 2.78 -11.30
C ASP A 82 6.65 4.15 -10.67
N GLY A 83 7.91 4.45 -10.37
CA GLY A 83 8.30 5.75 -9.84
C GLY A 83 7.98 6.89 -10.80
N GLU A 84 8.09 6.66 -12.10
CA GLU A 84 7.75 7.65 -13.11
C GLU A 84 6.23 7.78 -13.28
N TYR A 85 5.53 6.67 -13.26
CA TYR A 85 4.10 6.61 -13.55
C TYR A 85 3.20 7.11 -12.41
N TYR A 86 3.49 6.72 -11.18
CA TYR A 86 2.65 7.07 -10.03
C TYR A 86 2.99 8.44 -9.47
N ASP A 87 1.97 9.13 -8.99
CA ASP A 87 2.14 10.45 -8.36
C ASP A 87 2.63 10.33 -6.93
N LEU A 88 2.17 9.30 -6.22
CA LEU A 88 2.52 9.04 -4.82
C LEU A 88 2.88 7.56 -4.64
N LEU A 89 3.95 7.34 -3.89
CA LEU A 89 4.41 6.01 -3.50
C LEU A 89 4.38 5.98 -1.97
N LEU A 90 3.31 5.40 -1.43
CA LEU A 90 3.00 5.48 0.00
C LEU A 90 3.42 4.22 0.72
N CYS A 91 4.39 4.35 1.60
CA CYS A 91 5.09 3.26 2.26
C CYS A 91 4.58 3.06 3.68
N MET A 92 4.70 1.84 4.17
CA MET A 92 4.18 1.48 5.49
C MET A 92 5.14 1.84 6.63
N ASP A 93 6.45 1.84 6.36
CA ASP A 93 7.46 2.12 7.39
C ASP A 93 8.70 2.79 6.79
N ASP A 94 9.62 3.19 7.66
CA ASP A 94 10.86 3.88 7.27
C ASP A 94 11.73 3.03 6.35
N SER A 95 11.80 1.73 6.59
CA SER A 95 12.58 0.80 5.78
C SER A 95 12.03 0.76 4.35
N ASN A 96 10.71 0.70 4.22
CA ASN A 96 10.06 0.74 2.91
C ASN A 96 10.39 2.04 2.16
N VAL A 97 10.36 3.17 2.85
CA VAL A 97 10.70 4.47 2.24
C VAL A 97 12.12 4.46 1.69
N ARG A 98 13.09 4.03 2.51
CA ARG A 98 14.50 3.97 2.09
C ARG A 98 14.69 3.10 0.86
N ASN A 99 14.10 1.91 0.89
CA ASN A 99 14.24 0.95 -0.22
C ASN A 99 13.49 1.41 -1.46
N ALA A 100 12.30 1.98 -1.30
CA ALA A 100 11.52 2.50 -2.43
C ALA A 100 12.26 3.63 -3.13
N ARG A 101 12.84 4.56 -2.36
CA ARG A 101 13.62 5.68 -2.92
C ARG A 101 14.80 5.18 -3.75
N ARG A 102 15.47 4.14 -3.28
CA ARG A 102 16.59 3.54 -4.02
C ARG A 102 16.12 2.92 -5.33
N ILE A 103 14.98 2.21 -5.31
CA ILE A 103 14.45 1.53 -6.49
C ILE A 103 13.98 2.52 -7.56
N VAL A 104 13.25 3.56 -7.17
CA VAL A 104 12.68 4.51 -8.14
C VAL A 104 13.68 5.54 -8.64
N GLY A 105 14.78 5.72 -7.91
CA GLY A 105 15.83 6.64 -8.29
C GLY A 105 15.62 8.06 -7.77
N GLU A 106 16.70 8.85 -7.84
CA GLU A 106 16.78 10.18 -7.25
C GLU A 106 15.71 11.14 -7.76
N LYS A 107 15.41 11.07 -9.05
CA LYS A 107 14.42 11.94 -9.71
C LYS A 107 13.03 11.79 -9.10
N ASN A 108 12.64 10.59 -8.72
CA ASN A 108 11.30 10.28 -8.23
C ASN A 108 11.26 9.96 -6.72
N ALA A 109 12.42 10.04 -6.03
CA ALA A 109 12.50 9.70 -4.60
C ALA A 109 11.56 10.55 -3.74
N HIS A 110 11.31 11.79 -4.12
CA HIS A 110 10.42 12.71 -3.37
C HIS A 110 8.97 12.23 -3.31
N LYS A 111 8.58 11.33 -4.19
CA LYS A 111 7.22 10.76 -4.22
C LYS A 111 7.01 9.71 -3.12
N CYS A 112 8.10 9.18 -2.56
CA CYS A 112 8.05 8.15 -1.52
C CYS A 112 7.89 8.78 -0.14
N LYS A 113 6.75 8.51 0.48
CA LYS A 113 6.40 9.02 1.81
C LYS A 113 5.76 7.91 2.62
N LYS A 114 5.76 8.03 3.95
CA LYS A 114 5.00 7.10 4.78
C LYS A 114 3.52 7.45 4.74
N LEU A 115 2.66 6.43 4.76
CA LEU A 115 1.21 6.63 4.80
C LEU A 115 0.80 7.50 6.00
N LEU A 116 1.38 7.27 7.18
CA LEU A 116 1.04 8.00 8.39
C LEU A 116 1.47 9.47 8.37
N PHE A 117 2.27 9.88 7.37
CA PHE A 117 2.57 11.29 7.15
C PHE A 117 1.29 12.13 7.05
N TYR A 118 0.23 11.58 6.46
CA TYR A 118 -1.02 12.31 6.22
C TYR A 118 -1.84 12.58 7.49
N VAL A 119 -1.45 11.99 8.62
CA VAL A 119 -2.07 12.29 9.91
C VAL A 119 -1.07 12.94 10.88
N GLY A 120 0.04 13.47 10.34
CA GLY A 120 1.05 14.18 11.13
C GLY A 120 1.87 13.27 12.04
N GLU A 121 1.92 11.98 11.75
CA GLU A 121 2.66 11.02 12.58
C GLU A 121 3.97 10.60 11.90
N SER A 122 5.02 10.50 12.69
CA SER A 122 6.32 10.00 12.24
C SER A 122 6.48 8.49 12.42
N GLY A 123 5.47 7.83 13.01
CA GLY A 123 5.50 6.40 13.28
C GLY A 123 5.29 5.55 12.02
N ASN A 124 5.35 4.25 12.22
CA ASN A 124 5.20 3.25 11.17
C ASN A 124 3.89 2.49 11.34
N VAL A 125 3.34 1.98 10.23
CA VAL A 125 2.23 1.02 10.29
C VAL A 125 2.77 -0.26 10.91
N ALA A 126 2.05 -0.79 11.92
CA ALA A 126 2.44 -2.01 12.61
C ALA A 126 2.63 -3.15 11.61
N ASP A 127 3.74 -3.88 11.76
CA ASP A 127 4.04 -5.04 10.90
C ASP A 127 3.53 -6.30 11.60
N PRO A 128 2.49 -6.97 11.06
CA PRO A 128 1.89 -8.12 11.73
C PRO A 128 2.81 -9.34 11.81
N TRP A 129 3.90 -9.38 11.03
CA TRP A 129 4.91 -10.43 11.16
C TRP A 129 5.63 -10.36 12.50
N TYR A 130 5.76 -9.15 13.08
CA TYR A 130 6.39 -8.93 14.37
C TYR A 130 5.37 -8.88 15.51
N THR A 131 4.25 -8.17 15.31
CA THR A 131 3.23 -7.99 16.36
C THR A 131 2.25 -9.15 16.42
N ARG A 132 2.05 -9.85 15.31
CA ARG A 132 1.02 -10.87 15.10
C ARG A 132 -0.39 -10.33 15.29
N ASP A 133 -0.53 -9.01 15.18
CA ASP A 133 -1.80 -8.31 15.37
C ASP A 133 -2.20 -7.61 14.08
N PHE A 134 -3.00 -8.31 13.26
CA PHE A 134 -3.49 -7.78 11.99
C PHE A 134 -4.49 -6.64 12.20
N ASN A 135 -5.17 -6.61 13.35
CA ASN A 135 -6.08 -5.52 13.66
C ASN A 135 -5.32 -4.22 13.94
N ALA A 136 -4.16 -4.30 14.57
CA ALA A 136 -3.31 -3.12 14.79
C ALA A 136 -2.86 -2.54 13.45
N SER A 137 -2.44 -3.39 12.51
CA SER A 137 -2.07 -2.95 11.16
C SER A 137 -3.26 -2.31 10.44
N TYR A 138 -4.43 -2.92 10.54
CA TYR A 138 -5.66 -2.39 9.96
C TYR A 138 -6.00 -1.01 10.51
N GLU A 139 -5.94 -0.83 11.83
CA GLU A 139 -6.26 0.46 12.45
C GLU A 139 -5.29 1.55 12.02
N ASP A 140 -3.98 1.24 11.96
CA ASP A 140 -2.97 2.18 11.50
C ASP A 140 -3.20 2.57 10.04
N ILE A 141 -3.48 1.58 9.20
CA ILE A 141 -3.73 1.81 7.77
C ILE A 141 -4.97 2.67 7.58
N MET A 142 -6.07 2.33 8.24
CA MET A 142 -7.31 3.11 8.12
C MET A 142 -7.12 4.56 8.58
N LYS A 143 -6.36 4.76 9.65
CA LYS A 143 -6.04 6.11 10.11
C LYS A 143 -5.30 6.90 9.01
N GLY A 144 -4.27 6.29 8.45
CA GLY A 144 -3.50 6.91 7.36
C GLY A 144 -4.34 7.17 6.11
N LEU A 145 -5.19 6.21 5.74
CA LEU A 145 -6.06 6.34 4.56
C LEU A 145 -7.10 7.44 4.73
N ARG A 146 -7.65 7.61 5.93
CA ARG A 146 -8.58 8.72 6.21
C ARG A 146 -7.88 10.07 6.05
N GLY A 147 -6.64 10.18 6.50
CA GLY A 147 -5.84 11.38 6.32
C GLY A 147 -5.51 11.64 4.86
N LEU A 148 -5.16 10.59 4.12
CA LEU A 148 -4.89 10.67 2.68
C LEU A 148 -6.13 11.12 1.91
N PHE A 149 -7.26 10.51 2.17
CA PHE A 149 -8.53 10.86 1.51
C PHE A 149 -8.89 12.33 1.71
N LYS A 150 -8.67 12.82 2.93
CA LYS A 150 -8.93 14.22 3.30
C LYS A 150 -8.10 15.20 2.47
N GLU A 151 -6.90 14.81 2.09
CA GLU A 151 -5.99 15.63 1.30
C GLU A 151 -6.55 15.91 -0.09
N PHE A 152 -7.41 15.04 -0.61
CA PHE A 152 -7.98 15.15 -1.95
C PHE A 152 -9.47 15.53 -1.96
N GLU A 153 -10.00 15.94 -0.84
CA GLU A 153 -11.36 16.45 -0.77
C GLU A 153 -11.53 17.77 -1.51
#